data_d39f643c5fcefd2e01924f8e0ae2e003
#
_entry.id   d39f643c5fcefd2e01924f8e0ae2e003
#
_cell.length_a   1.000
_cell.length_b   1.000
_cell.length_c   1.000
_cell.angle_alpha   90.00
_cell.angle_beta   90.00
_cell.angle_gamma   90.00
#
_symmetry.space_group_name_H-M   'P 1'
#
loop_
_entity.id
_entity.type
_entity.pdbx_description
1 polymer ?
#
loop_
_entity_poly.entity_id
_entity_poly.type
_entity_poly.pdbx_seq_one_letter_code
_entity_poly.pdbx_strand_id
1 'polypeptide(L)'
;MTLSSTQHELEPAPPPMFAPSNFLNLDQTEHRTIFDNSAQVWDVLKQIGSYLQFRLKPAVYARVMGRPFISEHVYIGEGTVVENGATIKGPAWIGSNCEIRSGCYIRENVIVGDGVVLGNSCEFKNCIIFNDAEIPHFSYVGDSVLGYQAHLGAGVILSNFRLDHKEVSVKTETTPIATGLRKFGAIVGDRAEIGCNAVISPGSIIGRNSLIYPLTHFGGVLPENSILKLRQETHRVERH
;
A
#
# COMPACT_ATOMS: atom_id res chain seq x y z
N MET A 1 -3.71 49.44 35.82
CA MET A 1 -4.20 49.02 34.46
C MET A 1 -3.18 48.05 33.93
N THR A 2 -3.46 46.77 34.07
CA THR A 2 -2.62 45.67 33.58
C THR A 2 -3.12 45.25 32.18
N LEU A 3 -2.31 45.53 31.18
CA LEU A 3 -2.58 45.08 29.80
C LEU A 3 -2.30 43.57 29.72
N SER A 4 -3.34 42.78 29.54
CA SER A 4 -3.27 41.35 29.22
C SER A 4 -2.85 41.23 27.76
N SER A 5 -1.64 40.73 27.49
CA SER A 5 -1.17 40.33 26.18
C SER A 5 -1.70 38.90 25.89
N THR A 6 -2.81 38.80 25.18
CA THR A 6 -3.25 37.55 24.55
C THR A 6 -2.22 37.19 23.48
N GLN A 7 -1.37 36.19 23.76
CA GLN A 7 -0.58 35.53 22.73
C GLN A 7 -1.58 34.75 21.84
N HIS A 8 -1.78 35.21 20.61
CA HIS A 8 -2.35 34.40 19.56
C HIS A 8 -1.35 33.30 19.21
N GLU A 9 -1.56 32.08 19.70
CA GLU A 9 -0.89 30.92 19.14
C GLU A 9 -1.31 30.84 17.66
N LEU A 10 -0.34 31.00 16.77
CA LEU A 10 -0.54 30.80 15.33
C LEU A 10 -0.89 29.33 15.12
N GLU A 11 -2.08 29.07 14.59
CA GLU A 11 -2.42 27.71 14.16
C GLU A 11 -1.33 27.18 13.20
N PRO A 12 -0.89 25.94 13.36
CA PRO A 12 0.10 25.37 12.47
C PRO A 12 -0.40 25.40 11.03
N ALA A 13 0.46 25.74 10.10
CA ALA A 13 0.12 25.73 8.67
C ALA A 13 -0.42 24.35 8.25
N PRO A 14 -1.43 24.29 7.39
CA PRO A 14 -1.99 23.02 6.93
C PRO A 14 -0.88 22.16 6.29
N PRO A 15 -0.93 20.84 6.49
CA PRO A 15 0.06 19.94 5.92
C PRO A 15 0.08 20.03 4.38
N PRO A 16 1.23 19.76 3.73
CA PRO A 16 1.31 19.71 2.26
C PRO A 16 0.26 18.76 1.68
N MET A 17 -0.26 19.08 0.48
CA MET A 17 -1.35 18.32 -0.17
C MET A 17 -1.16 16.80 -0.16
N PHE A 18 0.08 16.32 -0.29
CA PHE A 18 0.42 14.90 -0.31
C PHE A 18 1.21 14.45 0.93
N ALA A 19 1.04 15.11 2.07
CA ALA A 19 1.61 14.63 3.31
C ALA A 19 1.06 13.24 3.68
N PRO A 20 1.87 12.35 4.26
CA PRO A 20 1.42 11.02 4.68
C PRO A 20 0.13 11.03 5.50
N SER A 21 0.00 11.97 6.43
CA SER A 21 -1.17 12.11 7.31
C SER A 21 -2.49 12.42 6.59
N ASN A 22 -2.46 12.88 5.34
CA ASN A 22 -3.68 13.12 4.56
C ASN A 22 -4.31 11.82 4.05
N PHE A 23 -3.52 10.74 3.95
CA PHE A 23 -3.94 9.46 3.39
C PHE A 23 -3.93 8.33 4.41
N LEU A 24 -3.05 8.41 5.41
CA LEU A 24 -2.70 7.32 6.31
C LEU A 24 -2.82 7.76 7.77
N ASN A 25 -3.48 6.97 8.58
CA ASN A 25 -3.40 7.09 10.03
C ASN A 25 -2.13 6.41 10.52
N LEU A 26 -1.09 7.18 10.77
CA LEU A 26 0.23 6.66 11.15
C LEU A 26 0.25 5.94 12.51
N ASP A 27 -0.80 6.04 13.32
CA ASP A 27 -0.92 5.26 14.56
C ASP A 27 -1.40 3.82 14.29
N GLN A 28 -1.78 3.49 13.06
CA GLN A 28 -2.17 2.15 12.62
C GLN A 28 -1.00 1.35 12.00
N THR A 29 0.22 1.64 12.42
CA THR A 29 1.42 0.87 12.12
C THR A 29 2.47 1.09 13.21
N GLU A 30 3.21 0.06 13.59
CA GLU A 30 4.37 0.21 14.49
C GLU A 30 5.57 0.89 13.78
N HIS A 31 5.52 1.02 12.47
CA HIS A 31 6.59 1.56 11.63
C HIS A 31 6.40 3.05 11.29
N ARG A 32 5.61 3.81 12.08
CA ARG A 32 5.32 5.23 11.82
C ARG A 32 6.57 6.08 11.54
N THR A 33 7.67 5.77 12.22
CA THR A 33 8.93 6.54 12.12
C THR A 33 9.58 6.49 10.74
N ILE A 34 9.21 5.56 9.86
CA ILE A 34 9.69 5.53 8.47
C ILE A 34 9.17 6.74 7.68
N PHE A 35 8.07 7.37 8.14
CA PHE A 35 7.45 8.53 7.48
C PHE A 35 7.99 9.88 7.98
N ASP A 36 8.80 9.92 9.06
CA ASP A 36 9.24 11.18 9.72
C ASP A 36 9.98 12.14 8.75
N ASN A 37 10.67 11.59 7.74
CA ASN A 37 11.39 12.38 6.73
C ASN A 37 10.72 12.40 5.36
N SER A 38 9.43 12.07 5.28
CA SER A 38 8.67 12.02 4.03
C SER A 38 7.84 13.28 3.87
N ALA A 39 8.30 14.23 3.04
CA ALA A 39 7.51 15.41 2.69
C ALA A 39 6.28 15.04 1.86
N GLN A 40 6.42 14.07 0.99
CA GLN A 40 5.36 13.48 0.18
C GLN A 40 5.17 12.02 0.58
N VAL A 41 3.94 11.53 0.55
CA VAL A 41 3.61 10.17 1.01
C VAL A 41 4.37 9.08 0.26
N TRP A 42 4.76 9.27 -1.00
CA TRP A 42 5.55 8.32 -1.79
C TRP A 42 7.05 8.33 -1.51
N ASP A 43 7.58 9.35 -0.81
CA ASP A 43 9.02 9.42 -0.49
C ASP A 43 9.47 8.24 0.38
N VAL A 44 8.56 7.69 1.19
CA VAL A 44 8.80 6.53 2.03
C VAL A 44 9.29 5.31 1.24
N LEU A 45 8.88 5.16 -0.02
CA LEU A 45 9.24 4.01 -0.86
C LEU A 45 10.75 3.89 -1.11
N LYS A 46 11.49 5.01 -1.07
CA LYS A 46 12.95 5.05 -1.17
C LYS A 46 13.64 4.56 0.10
N GLN A 47 12.92 4.56 1.22
CA GLN A 47 13.48 4.34 2.55
C GLN A 47 13.28 2.92 3.06
N ILE A 48 12.38 2.11 2.47
CA ILE A 48 11.98 0.79 2.98
C ILE A 48 13.20 -0.12 3.19
N GLY A 49 14.08 -0.22 2.19
CA GLY A 49 15.25 -1.09 2.27
C GLY A 49 16.22 -0.72 3.38
N SER A 50 16.61 0.55 3.48
CA SER A 50 17.50 1.05 4.55
C SER A 50 16.86 0.97 5.92
N TYR A 51 15.56 1.26 6.02
CA TYR A 51 14.81 1.12 7.25
C TYR A 51 14.81 -0.33 7.76
N LEU A 52 14.51 -1.29 6.90
CA LEU A 52 14.54 -2.72 7.25
C LEU A 52 15.96 -3.17 7.62
N GLN A 53 16.98 -2.72 6.89
CA GLN A 53 18.38 -3.06 7.21
C GLN A 53 18.77 -2.63 8.62
N PHE A 54 18.26 -1.51 9.10
CA PHE A 54 18.52 -1.00 10.44
C PHE A 54 17.60 -1.60 11.51
N ARG A 55 16.30 -1.77 11.19
CA ARG A 55 15.26 -2.12 12.17
C ARG A 55 15.03 -3.62 12.32
N LEU A 56 15.25 -4.40 11.24
CA LEU A 56 14.91 -5.81 11.19
C LEU A 56 15.81 -6.64 12.11
N LYS A 57 15.20 -7.37 13.02
CA LYS A 57 15.82 -8.44 13.79
C LYS A 57 15.11 -9.73 13.38
N PRO A 58 15.74 -10.58 12.56
CA PRO A 58 15.09 -11.79 12.06
C PRO A 58 14.61 -12.72 13.16
N ALA A 59 13.35 -13.11 13.10
CA ALA A 59 12.74 -14.08 14.01
C ALA A 59 11.40 -14.56 13.41
N VAL A 60 11.00 -15.80 13.66
CA VAL A 60 9.74 -16.35 13.18
C VAL A 60 8.97 -16.90 14.36
N TYR A 61 7.92 -16.17 14.75
CA TYR A 61 7.00 -16.60 15.83
C TYR A 61 5.68 -17.14 15.28
N ALA A 62 5.56 -17.22 13.97
CA ALA A 62 4.37 -17.67 13.26
C ALA A 62 4.09 -19.18 13.43
N ARG A 63 2.83 -19.54 13.29
CA ARG A 63 2.44 -20.94 13.05
C ARG A 63 2.69 -21.27 11.57
N VAL A 64 3.70 -22.07 11.29
CA VAL A 64 4.07 -22.50 9.94
C VAL A 64 3.35 -23.80 9.59
N MET A 65 2.63 -23.82 8.47
CA MET A 65 1.91 -24.98 7.96
C MET A 65 2.62 -25.57 6.74
N GLY A 66 2.98 -26.85 6.79
CA GLY A 66 3.64 -27.52 5.68
C GLY A 66 5.09 -27.04 5.45
N ARG A 67 5.44 -26.66 4.22
CA ARG A 67 6.80 -26.29 3.82
C ARG A 67 6.82 -25.00 2.98
N PRO A 68 6.54 -23.84 3.56
CA PRO A 68 6.78 -22.56 2.89
C PRO A 68 8.29 -22.30 2.79
N PHE A 69 8.70 -21.47 1.85
CA PHE A 69 10.06 -20.94 1.84
C PHE A 69 10.10 -19.63 2.63
N ILE A 70 10.87 -19.57 3.70
CA ILE A 70 11.11 -18.36 4.51
C ILE A 70 12.62 -18.15 4.59
N SER A 71 13.11 -17.00 4.07
CA SER A 71 14.54 -16.68 4.11
C SER A 71 14.98 -16.24 5.51
N GLU A 72 16.29 -16.17 5.72
CA GLU A 72 16.89 -15.76 7.00
C GLU A 72 16.68 -14.30 7.38
N HIS A 73 16.39 -13.43 6.40
CA HIS A 73 16.17 -11.98 6.60
C HIS A 73 14.68 -11.65 6.72
N VAL A 74 13.96 -12.37 7.59
CA VAL A 74 12.51 -12.18 7.78
C VAL A 74 12.17 -12.12 9.27
N TYR A 75 11.30 -11.19 9.64
CA TYR A 75 10.59 -11.18 10.93
C TYR A 75 9.12 -11.52 10.69
N ILE A 76 8.55 -12.40 11.51
CA ILE A 76 7.11 -12.72 11.51
C ILE A 76 6.62 -12.78 12.94
N GLY A 77 5.61 -11.95 13.25
CA GLY A 77 5.02 -11.80 14.57
C GLY A 77 4.16 -12.99 15.04
N GLU A 78 3.79 -12.95 16.33
CA GLU A 78 2.97 -13.97 16.97
C GLU A 78 1.54 -14.02 16.40
N GLY A 79 0.92 -15.20 16.42
CA GLY A 79 -0.45 -15.40 15.93
C GLY A 79 -0.55 -15.43 14.40
N THR A 80 0.50 -15.05 13.68
CA THR A 80 0.53 -15.13 12.22
C THR A 80 0.58 -16.57 11.75
N VAL A 81 -0.15 -16.88 10.68
CA VAL A 81 -0.20 -18.20 10.05
C VAL A 81 0.46 -18.11 8.67
N VAL A 82 1.44 -18.98 8.41
CA VAL A 82 2.07 -19.11 7.09
C VAL A 82 1.69 -20.46 6.51
N GLU A 83 0.93 -20.43 5.43
CA GLU A 83 0.45 -21.64 4.77
C GLU A 83 1.53 -22.30 3.89
N ASN A 84 1.32 -23.59 3.61
CA ASN A 84 2.15 -24.36 2.70
C ASN A 84 2.22 -23.72 1.31
N GLY A 85 3.41 -23.67 0.72
CA GLY A 85 3.65 -23.10 -0.61
C GLY A 85 3.76 -21.58 -0.66
N ALA A 86 3.67 -20.87 0.46
CA ALA A 86 4.07 -19.47 0.51
C ALA A 86 5.59 -19.31 0.33
N THR A 87 6.03 -18.20 -0.26
CA THR A 87 7.44 -17.87 -0.46
C THR A 87 7.74 -16.48 0.07
N ILE A 88 8.64 -16.37 1.05
CA ILE A 88 9.05 -15.10 1.68
C ILE A 88 10.56 -14.92 1.52
N LYS A 89 10.97 -14.03 0.62
CA LYS A 89 12.40 -13.81 0.31
C LYS A 89 13.08 -12.82 1.24
N GLY A 90 12.38 -11.77 1.67
CA GLY A 90 12.97 -10.72 2.49
C GLY A 90 14.04 -9.84 1.77
N PRO A 91 14.55 -8.79 2.46
CA PRO A 91 14.18 -8.45 3.82
C PRO A 91 12.69 -8.14 3.92
N ALA A 92 12.01 -8.71 4.93
CA ALA A 92 10.61 -8.49 5.16
C ALA A 92 10.28 -8.46 6.66
N TRP A 93 9.39 -7.55 7.05
CA TRP A 93 8.77 -7.50 8.36
C TRP A 93 7.29 -7.79 8.21
N ILE A 94 6.80 -8.81 8.91
CA ILE A 94 5.39 -9.19 8.93
C ILE A 94 4.92 -9.17 10.37
N GLY A 95 3.87 -8.43 10.64
CA GLY A 95 3.31 -8.24 11.96
C GLY A 95 2.65 -9.49 12.55
N SER A 96 1.87 -9.27 13.59
CA SER A 96 1.16 -10.31 14.34
C SER A 96 -0.22 -10.58 13.76
N ASN A 97 -0.76 -11.77 14.00
CA ASN A 97 -2.12 -12.18 13.61
C ASN A 97 -2.43 -12.06 12.11
N CYS A 98 -1.41 -12.13 11.26
CA CYS A 98 -1.57 -12.10 9.81
C CYS A 98 -1.89 -13.49 9.24
N GLU A 99 -2.49 -13.50 8.04
CA GLU A 99 -2.65 -14.70 7.22
C GLU A 99 -1.78 -14.60 5.97
N ILE A 100 -0.81 -15.51 5.80
CA ILE A 100 -0.02 -15.64 4.58
C ILE A 100 -0.44 -16.92 3.89
N ARG A 101 -1.29 -16.76 2.87
CA ARG A 101 -1.96 -17.89 2.23
C ARG A 101 -1.07 -18.59 1.19
N SER A 102 -1.47 -19.80 0.83
CA SER A 102 -0.76 -20.65 -0.14
C SER A 102 -0.50 -19.91 -1.47
N GLY A 103 0.73 -20.03 -2.00
CA GLY A 103 1.14 -19.38 -3.24
C GLY A 103 1.42 -17.87 -3.12
N CYS A 104 1.29 -17.28 -1.94
CA CYS A 104 1.71 -15.89 -1.71
C CYS A 104 3.22 -15.75 -1.92
N TYR A 105 3.63 -14.71 -2.68
CA TYR A 105 5.01 -14.44 -3.02
C TYR A 105 5.45 -13.07 -2.48
N ILE A 106 6.13 -13.07 -1.34
CA ILE A 106 6.67 -11.87 -0.69
C ILE A 106 8.13 -11.73 -1.08
N ARG A 107 8.44 -10.68 -1.83
CA ARG A 107 9.79 -10.38 -2.30
C ARG A 107 10.54 -9.50 -1.29
N GLU A 108 11.49 -8.73 -1.80
CA GLU A 108 12.32 -7.84 -0.99
C GLU A 108 11.62 -6.54 -0.60
N ASN A 109 12.03 -5.99 0.55
CA ASN A 109 11.60 -4.69 1.07
C ASN A 109 10.09 -4.61 1.32
N VAL A 110 9.56 -5.54 2.08
CA VAL A 110 8.12 -5.58 2.41
C VAL A 110 7.93 -5.36 3.91
N ILE A 111 7.08 -4.40 4.26
CA ILE A 111 6.65 -4.14 5.63
C ILE A 111 5.14 -4.37 5.71
N VAL A 112 4.73 -5.24 6.62
CA VAL A 112 3.32 -5.61 6.84
C VAL A 112 2.98 -5.39 8.30
N GLY A 113 1.89 -4.68 8.56
CA GLY A 113 1.33 -4.46 9.89
C GLY A 113 0.65 -5.70 10.46
N ASP A 114 -0.12 -5.50 11.52
CA ASP A 114 -0.85 -6.56 12.20
C ASP A 114 -2.20 -6.86 11.54
N GLY A 115 -2.69 -8.10 11.66
CA GLY A 115 -4.02 -8.49 11.21
C GLY A 115 -4.21 -8.54 9.68
N VAL A 116 -3.14 -8.47 8.90
CA VAL A 116 -3.19 -8.36 7.44
C VAL A 116 -3.41 -9.72 6.78
N VAL A 117 -4.22 -9.74 5.72
CA VAL A 117 -4.39 -10.89 4.84
C VAL A 117 -3.57 -10.74 3.57
N LEU A 118 -2.53 -11.55 3.41
CA LEU A 118 -1.72 -11.70 2.19
C LEU A 118 -2.15 -12.98 1.48
N GLY A 119 -2.97 -12.82 0.47
CA GLY A 119 -3.78 -13.88 -0.08
C GLY A 119 -3.10 -14.79 -1.08
N ASN A 120 -3.88 -15.77 -1.55
CA ASN A 120 -3.43 -16.76 -2.50
C ASN A 120 -2.96 -16.13 -3.81
N SER A 121 -1.76 -16.53 -4.24
CA SER A 121 -1.15 -16.09 -5.51
C SER A 121 -1.04 -14.57 -5.66
N CYS A 122 -0.90 -13.86 -4.54
CA CYS A 122 -0.55 -12.44 -4.55
C CYS A 122 0.96 -12.25 -4.52
N GLU A 123 1.45 -11.20 -5.19
CA GLU A 123 2.86 -10.83 -5.19
C GLU A 123 3.06 -9.46 -4.54
N PHE A 124 4.04 -9.36 -3.64
CA PHE A 124 4.38 -8.14 -2.89
C PHE A 124 5.86 -7.80 -3.04
N LYS A 125 6.17 -6.53 -3.34
CA LYS A 125 7.53 -6.05 -3.50
C LYS A 125 7.65 -4.58 -3.16
N ASN A 126 8.65 -4.22 -2.33
CA ASN A 126 8.97 -2.83 -1.97
C ASN A 126 7.70 -2.04 -1.59
N CYS A 127 6.96 -2.53 -0.59
CA CYS A 127 5.69 -1.96 -0.19
C CYS A 127 5.52 -1.93 1.33
N ILE A 128 4.62 -1.04 1.78
CA ILE A 128 4.19 -0.93 3.17
C ILE A 128 2.68 -1.19 3.20
N ILE A 129 2.26 -2.10 4.05
CA ILE A 129 0.86 -2.47 4.25
C ILE A 129 0.54 -2.24 5.73
N PHE A 130 -0.43 -1.39 6.00
CA PHE A 130 -0.87 -1.05 7.35
C PHE A 130 -1.74 -2.14 7.95
N ASN A 131 -2.03 -2.02 9.26
CA ASN A 131 -2.84 -2.99 9.98
C ASN A 131 -4.20 -3.25 9.31
N ASP A 132 -4.68 -4.48 9.45
CA ASP A 132 -6.01 -4.94 9.01
C ASP A 132 -6.30 -4.76 7.51
N ALA A 133 -5.30 -4.55 6.67
CA ALA A 133 -5.49 -4.50 5.23
C ALA A 133 -5.68 -5.92 4.65
N GLU A 134 -6.49 -6.04 3.61
CA GLU A 134 -6.82 -7.32 2.99
C GLU A 134 -6.49 -7.33 1.49
N ILE A 135 -5.61 -8.26 1.08
CA ILE A 135 -5.26 -8.51 -0.31
C ILE A 135 -5.42 -10.02 -0.59
N PRO A 136 -6.66 -10.52 -0.65
CA PRO A 136 -6.93 -11.95 -0.52
C PRO A 136 -6.60 -12.82 -1.74
N HIS A 137 -6.56 -12.30 -2.96
CA HIS A 137 -6.48 -13.14 -4.16
C HIS A 137 -5.81 -12.47 -5.37
N PHE A 138 -4.83 -13.15 -5.98
CA PHE A 138 -4.29 -12.92 -7.33
C PHE A 138 -3.86 -11.47 -7.63
N SER A 139 -3.46 -10.72 -6.66
CA SER A 139 -3.13 -9.30 -6.81
C SER A 139 -1.63 -9.04 -6.88
N TYR A 140 -1.23 -7.97 -7.58
CA TYR A 140 0.14 -7.48 -7.59
C TYR A 140 0.26 -6.15 -6.86
N VAL A 141 1.14 -6.08 -5.86
CA VAL A 141 1.43 -4.89 -5.05
C VAL A 141 2.92 -4.60 -5.10
N GLY A 142 3.32 -3.72 -5.97
CA GLY A 142 4.72 -3.29 -6.13
C GLY A 142 4.91 -1.80 -5.91
N ASP A 143 5.96 -1.43 -5.16
CA ASP A 143 6.35 -0.03 -4.91
C ASP A 143 5.15 0.83 -4.49
N SER A 144 4.41 0.38 -3.47
CA SER A 144 3.10 0.93 -3.07
C SER A 144 2.95 1.02 -1.55
N VAL A 145 2.02 1.85 -1.10
CA VAL A 145 1.60 1.90 0.31
C VAL A 145 0.09 1.66 0.38
N LEU A 146 -0.32 0.72 1.23
CA LEU A 146 -1.71 0.44 1.53
C LEU A 146 -2.00 0.85 2.97
N GLY A 147 -3.00 1.70 3.16
CA GLY A 147 -3.43 2.21 4.45
C GLY A 147 -4.20 1.19 5.30
N TYR A 148 -4.55 1.62 6.49
CA TYR A 148 -5.32 0.86 7.46
C TYR A 148 -6.67 0.39 6.88
N GLN A 149 -6.97 -0.90 6.99
CA GLN A 149 -8.20 -1.49 6.45
C GLN A 149 -8.42 -1.26 4.95
N ALA A 150 -7.37 -1.03 4.18
CA ALA A 150 -7.47 -1.00 2.73
C ALA A 150 -7.77 -2.40 2.18
N HIS A 151 -8.66 -2.48 1.18
CA HIS A 151 -9.06 -3.76 0.60
C HIS A 151 -8.80 -3.79 -0.91
N LEU A 152 -8.12 -4.83 -1.39
CA LEU A 152 -7.98 -5.11 -2.82
C LEU A 152 -8.78 -6.36 -3.19
N GLY A 153 -9.77 -6.21 -4.03
CA GLY A 153 -10.51 -7.33 -4.63
C GLY A 153 -9.61 -8.25 -5.47
N ALA A 154 -10.12 -9.41 -5.83
CA ALA A 154 -9.36 -10.40 -6.60
C ALA A 154 -8.83 -9.84 -7.92
N GLY A 155 -7.55 -10.07 -8.22
CA GLY A 155 -6.93 -9.70 -9.49
C GLY A 155 -6.61 -8.21 -9.64
N VAL A 156 -6.58 -7.44 -8.57
CA VAL A 156 -6.16 -6.03 -8.63
C VAL A 156 -4.67 -5.93 -8.93
N ILE A 157 -4.32 -5.06 -9.89
CA ILE A 157 -2.93 -4.79 -10.27
C ILE A 157 -2.58 -3.34 -9.94
N LEU A 158 -1.66 -3.14 -8.98
CA LEU A 158 -1.01 -1.86 -8.77
C LEU A 158 0.23 -1.78 -9.67
N SER A 159 0.05 -1.33 -10.91
CA SER A 159 1.15 -1.24 -11.88
C SER A 159 2.16 -0.18 -11.42
N ASN A 160 3.44 -0.55 -11.33
CA ASN A 160 4.48 0.31 -10.76
C ASN A 160 5.49 0.84 -11.77
N PHE A 161 5.36 0.48 -13.06
CA PHE A 161 6.34 0.82 -14.08
C PHE A 161 5.67 1.38 -15.34
N ARG A 162 6.21 2.47 -15.87
CA ARG A 162 5.71 3.13 -17.09
C ARG A 162 6.23 2.44 -18.34
N LEU A 163 5.38 2.29 -19.36
CA LEU A 163 5.75 1.68 -20.64
C LEU A 163 6.78 2.52 -21.42
N ASP A 164 6.82 3.83 -21.19
CA ASP A 164 7.81 4.74 -21.82
C ASP A 164 9.15 4.80 -21.08
N HIS A 165 9.32 3.97 -20.02
CA HIS A 165 10.53 3.84 -19.20
C HIS A 165 10.97 5.14 -18.48
N LYS A 166 10.17 6.18 -18.46
CA LYS A 166 10.44 7.43 -17.74
C LYS A 166 10.12 7.30 -16.25
N GLU A 167 10.56 8.29 -15.49
CA GLU A 167 10.18 8.42 -14.08
C GLU A 167 8.67 8.59 -13.94
N VAL A 168 8.13 8.02 -12.84
CA VAL A 168 6.72 8.14 -12.53
C VAL A 168 6.43 9.54 -12.01
N SER A 169 5.35 10.14 -12.47
CA SER A 169 4.80 11.38 -11.93
C SER A 169 3.39 11.17 -11.42
N VAL A 170 3.02 11.87 -10.36
CA VAL A 170 1.63 11.95 -9.90
C VAL A 170 0.88 12.91 -10.81
N LYS A 171 -0.14 12.43 -11.52
CA LYS A 171 -1.00 13.24 -12.37
C LYS A 171 -2.05 13.95 -11.52
N THR A 172 -1.98 15.27 -11.44
CA THR A 172 -3.00 16.11 -10.81
C THR A 172 -3.86 16.79 -11.88
N GLU A 173 -4.89 17.51 -11.49
CA GLU A 173 -5.75 18.27 -12.40
C GLU A 173 -5.01 19.43 -13.08
N THR A 174 -3.95 19.93 -12.47
CA THR A 174 -3.21 21.09 -12.98
C THR A 174 -1.91 20.66 -13.65
N THR A 175 -0.92 20.26 -12.87
CA THR A 175 0.42 19.91 -13.37
C THR A 175 0.90 18.60 -12.74
N PRO A 176 1.51 17.70 -13.53
CA PRO A 176 2.11 16.49 -12.98
C PRO A 176 3.23 16.81 -12.00
N ILE A 177 3.27 16.09 -10.88
CA ILE A 177 4.32 16.24 -9.87
C ILE A 177 5.35 15.14 -10.06
N ALA A 178 6.61 15.53 -10.28
CA ALA A 178 7.72 14.59 -10.39
C ALA A 178 7.98 13.90 -9.05
N THR A 179 8.15 12.59 -9.04
CA THR A 179 8.41 11.80 -7.83
C THR A 179 9.87 11.43 -7.63
N GLY A 180 10.68 11.53 -8.70
CA GLY A 180 12.05 11.03 -8.72
C GLY A 180 12.13 9.50 -8.59
N LEU A 181 11.04 8.79 -8.88
CA LEU A 181 10.93 7.33 -8.78
C LEU A 181 10.74 6.73 -10.18
N ARG A 182 11.58 5.74 -10.53
CA ARG A 182 11.38 4.94 -11.74
C ARG A 182 10.28 3.89 -11.60
N LYS A 183 10.01 3.47 -10.34
CA LYS A 183 8.94 2.55 -9.99
C LYS A 183 8.14 3.15 -8.85
N PHE A 184 6.86 3.29 -9.04
CA PHE A 184 5.90 3.72 -8.05
C PHE A 184 4.52 3.23 -8.49
N GLY A 185 3.91 2.35 -7.71
CA GLY A 185 2.58 1.82 -7.95
C GLY A 185 1.49 2.79 -7.52
N ALA A 186 1.02 2.65 -6.30
CA ALA A 186 -0.03 3.51 -5.77
C ALA A 186 0.13 3.78 -4.27
N ILE A 187 -0.49 4.88 -3.83
CA ILE A 187 -0.87 5.09 -2.44
C ILE A 187 -2.38 4.80 -2.36
N VAL A 188 -2.74 3.83 -1.53
CA VAL A 188 -4.11 3.47 -1.24
C VAL A 188 -4.40 3.93 0.19
N GLY A 189 -5.26 4.93 0.34
CA GLY A 189 -5.58 5.53 1.64
C GLY A 189 -6.34 4.58 2.56
N ASP A 190 -6.43 4.96 3.84
CA ASP A 190 -7.15 4.16 4.83
C ASP A 190 -8.59 3.86 4.39
N ARG A 191 -9.03 2.61 4.57
CA ARG A 191 -10.38 2.12 4.22
C ARG A 191 -10.79 2.34 2.75
N ALA A 192 -9.80 2.51 1.86
CA ALA A 192 -10.11 2.53 0.44
C ALA A 192 -10.27 1.10 -0.08
N GLU A 193 -11.26 0.89 -0.95
CA GLU A 193 -11.55 -0.42 -1.52
C GLU A 193 -11.44 -0.40 -3.04
N ILE A 194 -10.72 -1.36 -3.60
CA ILE A 194 -10.51 -1.49 -5.04
C ILE A 194 -11.14 -2.80 -5.50
N GLY A 195 -12.13 -2.70 -6.38
CA GLY A 195 -12.90 -3.82 -6.89
C GLY A 195 -12.10 -4.76 -7.80
N CYS A 196 -12.59 -5.98 -7.95
CA CYS A 196 -11.93 -7.06 -8.67
C CYS A 196 -11.49 -6.67 -10.08
N ASN A 197 -10.29 -7.15 -10.49
CA ASN A 197 -9.69 -6.91 -11.81
C ASN A 197 -9.56 -5.42 -12.19
N ALA A 198 -9.54 -4.52 -11.22
CA ALA A 198 -9.15 -3.14 -11.50
C ALA A 198 -7.64 -3.03 -11.72
N VAL A 199 -7.24 -2.16 -12.64
CA VAL A 199 -5.84 -1.87 -12.94
C VAL A 199 -5.54 -0.42 -12.58
N ILE A 200 -4.61 -0.25 -11.65
CA ILE A 200 -4.18 1.06 -11.15
C ILE A 200 -2.85 1.42 -11.81
N SER A 201 -2.83 2.54 -12.53
CA SER A 201 -1.64 3.05 -13.23
C SER A 201 -0.56 3.54 -12.27
N PRO A 202 0.72 3.52 -12.71
CA PRO A 202 1.83 4.03 -11.90
C PRO A 202 1.62 5.47 -11.43
N GLY A 203 1.90 5.72 -10.15
CA GLY A 203 1.79 7.06 -9.56
C GLY A 203 0.38 7.48 -9.18
N SER A 204 -0.52 6.52 -8.98
CA SER A 204 -1.89 6.81 -8.54
C SER A 204 -1.96 7.03 -7.04
N ILE A 205 -2.81 7.98 -6.65
CA ILE A 205 -3.12 8.31 -5.25
C ILE A 205 -4.62 8.13 -5.05
N ILE A 206 -5.01 7.25 -4.16
CA ILE A 206 -6.40 6.95 -3.84
C ILE A 206 -6.66 7.43 -2.41
N GLY A 207 -7.57 8.39 -2.27
CA GLY A 207 -7.91 9.00 -0.99
C GLY A 207 -8.62 8.03 -0.04
N ARG A 208 -8.69 8.42 1.24
CA ARG A 208 -9.36 7.64 2.30
C ARG A 208 -10.83 7.36 1.96
N ASN A 209 -11.34 6.21 2.41
CA ASN A 209 -12.76 5.82 2.28
C ASN A 209 -13.26 5.86 0.82
N SER A 210 -12.38 5.74 -0.19
CA SER A 210 -12.78 5.79 -1.59
C SER A 210 -12.98 4.40 -2.16
N LEU A 211 -13.90 4.28 -3.12
CA LEU A 211 -14.24 3.03 -3.78
C LEU A 211 -13.91 3.11 -5.26
N ILE A 212 -13.20 2.11 -5.78
CA ILE A 212 -12.99 1.91 -7.22
C ILE A 212 -13.73 0.63 -7.60
N TYR A 213 -14.68 0.72 -8.53
CA TYR A 213 -15.50 -0.41 -8.93
C TYR A 213 -14.71 -1.42 -9.78
N PRO A 214 -15.17 -2.70 -9.84
CA PRO A 214 -14.52 -3.75 -10.62
C PRO A 214 -14.29 -3.36 -12.07
N LEU A 215 -13.25 -3.96 -12.70
CA LEU A 215 -12.86 -3.77 -14.09
C LEU A 215 -12.46 -2.32 -14.45
N THR A 216 -12.26 -1.48 -13.47
CA THR A 216 -11.88 -0.07 -13.71
C THR A 216 -10.38 0.06 -13.96
N HIS A 217 -10.01 0.82 -15.01
CA HIS A 217 -8.66 1.34 -15.13
C HIS A 217 -8.59 2.77 -14.57
N PHE A 218 -7.68 3.01 -13.64
CA PHE A 218 -7.53 4.32 -12.99
C PHE A 218 -6.08 4.81 -12.98
N GLY A 219 -5.89 6.13 -13.15
CA GLY A 219 -4.60 6.80 -13.01
C GLY A 219 -4.77 8.27 -12.63
N GLY A 220 -4.01 8.74 -11.65
CA GLY A 220 -4.07 10.09 -11.12
C GLY A 220 -4.44 10.14 -9.65
N VAL A 221 -5.13 11.18 -9.22
CA VAL A 221 -5.54 11.40 -7.82
C VAL A 221 -7.05 11.24 -7.71
N LEU A 222 -7.49 10.27 -6.91
CA LEU A 222 -8.89 10.12 -6.51
C LEU A 222 -9.04 10.76 -5.12
N PRO A 223 -9.88 11.80 -4.96
CA PRO A 223 -10.13 12.42 -3.66
C PRO A 223 -10.70 11.44 -2.64
N GLU A 224 -10.54 11.73 -1.36
CA GLU A 224 -11.18 10.96 -0.30
C GLU A 224 -12.71 10.94 -0.44
N ASN A 225 -13.36 9.91 0.13
CA ASN A 225 -14.83 9.74 0.13
C ASN A 225 -15.43 9.71 -1.28
N SER A 226 -14.68 9.26 -2.29
CA SER A 226 -15.10 9.24 -3.68
C SER A 226 -15.44 7.84 -4.16
N ILE A 227 -16.36 7.73 -5.12
CA ILE A 227 -16.69 6.48 -5.79
C ILE A 227 -16.40 6.61 -7.29
N LEU A 228 -15.45 5.82 -7.79
CA LEU A 228 -15.16 5.73 -9.22
C LEU A 228 -15.84 4.50 -9.80
N LYS A 229 -16.75 4.70 -10.76
CA LYS A 229 -17.51 3.64 -11.42
C LYS A 229 -17.20 3.57 -12.90
N LEU A 230 -16.91 2.37 -13.39
CA LEU A 230 -16.89 2.10 -14.82
C LEU A 230 -18.34 1.92 -15.30
N ARG A 231 -18.73 2.63 -16.36
CA ARG A 231 -19.99 2.38 -17.08
C ARG A 231 -19.62 1.67 -18.38
N GLN A 232 -20.08 0.44 -18.53
CA GLN A 232 -19.90 -0.36 -19.77
C GLN A 232 -21.23 -0.54 -20.47
N GLU A 233 -21.23 -0.38 -21.78
CA GLU A 233 -22.35 -0.77 -22.62
C GLU A 233 -22.08 -2.19 -23.13
N THR A 234 -23.07 -3.08 -23.05
CA THR A 234 -22.98 -4.44 -23.57
C THR A 234 -23.98 -4.63 -24.70
N HIS A 235 -23.51 -5.23 -25.80
CA HIS A 235 -24.34 -5.55 -26.94
C HIS A 235 -24.48 -7.07 -27.07
N ARG A 236 -25.70 -7.55 -27.13
CA ARG A 236 -25.99 -8.95 -27.42
C ARG A 236 -26.18 -9.12 -28.95
N VAL A 237 -25.43 -10.01 -29.56
CA VAL A 237 -25.56 -10.39 -30.96
C VAL A 237 -25.82 -11.90 -31.05
N GLU A 238 -26.57 -12.33 -32.06
CA GLU A 238 -26.74 -13.75 -32.33
C GLU A 238 -25.44 -14.34 -32.93
N ARG A 239 -25.13 -15.56 -32.50
CA ARG A 239 -24.02 -16.32 -33.06
C ARG A 239 -24.54 -17.13 -34.23
N HIS A 240 -24.09 -16.85 -35.45
CA HIS A 240 -24.35 -17.60 -36.65
C HIS A 240 -23.34 -18.73 -36.85
#